data_ca8d089aa7321a81de0658c7cf18247c
#
_entry.id   ca8d089aa7321a81de0658c7cf18247c
#
_cell.length_a   1.000
_cell.length_b   1.000
_cell.length_c   1.000
_cell.angle_alpha   90.00
_cell.angle_beta   90.00
_cell.angle_gamma   90.00
#
_symmetry.space_group_name_H-M   'P 1'
#
loop_
_entity.id
_entity.type
_entity.pdbx_description
1 polymer ?
#
loop_
_entity_poly.entity_id
_entity_poly.type
_entity_poly.pdbx_seq_one_letter_code
_entity_poly.pdbx_strand_id
1 'polypeptide(L)' 'MKSIYFEKDDILEIRVSDKPIVREVSQGWHTNISYAADGTIVEIVLLDAKKEGLMPMEFK' A
#
# COMPACT_ATOMS: atom_id res chain seq x y z
N MET A 1 -3.83 -4.38 -11.30
CA MET A 1 -3.52 -3.47 -10.21
C MET A 1 -4.77 -2.75 -9.75
N LYS A 2 -4.92 -2.60 -8.46
CA LYS A 2 -6.12 -2.04 -7.89
C LYS A 2 -5.77 -1.15 -6.70
N SER A 3 -6.39 0.02 -6.63
CA SER A 3 -6.15 0.95 -5.52
C SER A 3 -7.45 1.20 -4.78
N ILE A 4 -7.38 1.18 -3.46
CA ILE A 4 -8.52 1.48 -2.61
C ILE A 4 -8.07 2.48 -1.56
N TYR A 5 -8.78 3.57 -1.45
CA TYR A 5 -8.49 4.58 -0.44
C TYR A 5 -9.59 4.57 0.61
N PHE A 6 -9.20 4.36 1.86
CA PHE A 6 -10.12 4.37 2.98
C PHE A 6 -10.09 5.76 3.61
N GLU A 7 -11.00 6.58 3.17
CA GLU A 7 -11.01 7.99 3.55
C GLU A 7 -11.09 8.21 5.06
N LYS A 8 -11.87 7.38 5.71
CA LYS A 8 -12.08 7.53 7.15
C LYS A 8 -10.80 7.34 7.95
N ASP A 9 -9.96 6.42 7.52
CA ASP A 9 -8.73 6.08 8.20
C ASP A 9 -7.49 6.64 7.52
N ASP A 10 -7.67 7.29 6.38
CA ASP A 10 -6.58 7.84 5.57
C ASP A 10 -5.56 6.77 5.22
N ILE A 11 -6.06 5.63 4.75
CA ILE A 11 -5.22 4.50 4.37
C ILE A 11 -5.40 4.23 2.88
N LEU A 12 -4.29 4.12 2.16
CA LEU A 12 -4.31 3.77 0.74
C LEU A 12 -3.73 2.37 0.58
N GLU A 13 -4.52 1.48 -0.02
CA GLU A 13 -4.08 0.14 -0.36
C GLU A 13 -3.90 0.04 -1.86
N ILE A 14 -2.75 -0.46 -2.29
CA ILE A 14 -2.46 -0.69 -3.69
C ILE A 14 -2.16 -2.18 -3.85
N ARG A 15 -3.06 -2.90 -4.52
CA ARG A 15 -2.87 -4.32 -4.75
C ARG A 15 -2.33 -4.53 -6.16
N VAL A 16 -1.14 -5.08 -6.23
CA VAL A 16 -0.43 -5.27 -7.48
C VAL A 16 -0.75 -6.62 -8.12
N SER A 17 -0.90 -7.65 -7.30
CA SER A 17 -1.19 -8.99 -7.81
C SER A 17 -2.06 -9.75 -6.82
N ASP A 18 -2.52 -10.93 -7.23
CA ASP A 18 -3.34 -11.79 -6.38
C ASP A 18 -2.55 -12.95 -5.79
N LYS A 19 -1.23 -12.89 -5.89
CA LYS A 19 -0.39 -13.95 -5.34
C LYS A 19 -0.50 -14.00 -3.83
N PRO A 20 -0.33 -15.16 -3.22
CA PRO A 20 -0.35 -15.26 -1.76
C PRO A 20 0.79 -14.48 -1.13
N ILE A 21 0.51 -13.81 -0.03
CA ILE A 21 1.50 -13.03 0.69
C ILE A 21 2.25 -13.95 1.63
N VAL A 22 3.58 -13.97 1.52
CA VAL A 22 4.41 -14.79 2.40
C VAL A 22 5.28 -13.94 3.32
N ARG A 23 5.40 -12.65 3.06
CA ARG A 23 6.23 -11.79 3.88
C ARG A 23 5.73 -10.36 3.81
N GLU A 24 5.80 -9.66 4.94
CA GLU A 24 5.45 -8.25 5.03
C GLU A 24 6.61 -7.49 5.62
N VAL A 25 6.92 -6.35 5.05
CA VAL A 25 8.01 -5.50 5.51
C VAL A 25 7.47 -4.10 5.77
N SER A 26 7.75 -3.57 6.96
CA SER A 26 7.39 -2.20 7.29
C SER A 26 8.55 -1.28 6.96
N GLN A 27 8.26 -0.22 6.21
CA GLN A 27 9.27 0.79 5.91
C GLN A 27 8.82 2.08 6.56
N GLY A 28 9.35 2.32 7.75
CA GLY A 28 8.88 3.41 8.56
C GLY A 28 7.52 3.04 9.14
N TRP A 29 6.89 4.03 9.77
CA TRP A 29 5.61 3.78 10.45
C TRP A 29 4.41 3.83 9.50
N HIS A 30 4.60 4.38 8.30
CA HIS A 30 3.45 4.62 7.42
C HIS A 30 3.41 3.74 6.16
N THR A 31 4.37 2.86 5.97
CA THR A 31 4.42 2.06 4.74
C THR A 31 4.62 0.60 5.06
N ASN A 32 3.73 -0.25 4.52
CA ASN A 32 3.86 -1.70 4.61
C ASN A 32 3.86 -2.28 3.21
N ILE A 33 4.80 -3.15 2.93
CA ILE A 33 4.91 -3.80 1.63
C ILE A 33 4.85 -5.30 1.82
N SER A 34 3.95 -5.95 1.07
CA SER A 34 3.75 -7.39 1.15
C SER A 34 4.31 -8.05 -0.09
N TYR A 35 4.98 -9.18 0.10
CA TYR A 35 5.69 -9.88 -0.96
C TYR A 35 5.20 -11.29 -1.15
N ALA A 36 5.25 -11.76 -2.39
CA ALA A 36 4.97 -13.14 -2.73
C ALA A 36 6.23 -13.99 -2.56
N ALA A 37 6.08 -15.31 -2.69
CA ALA A 37 7.18 -16.24 -2.54
C ALA A 37 8.29 -16.01 -3.59
N ASP A 38 7.91 -15.49 -4.75
CA ASP A 38 8.89 -15.22 -5.81
C ASP A 38 9.59 -13.87 -5.65
N GLY A 39 9.32 -13.16 -4.55
CA GLY A 39 9.98 -11.89 -4.28
C GLY A 39 9.30 -10.67 -4.88
N THR A 40 8.22 -10.86 -5.61
CA THR A 40 7.52 -9.72 -6.20
C THR A 40 6.57 -9.10 -5.19
N ILE A 41 6.24 -7.82 -5.42
CA ILE A 41 5.33 -7.10 -4.54
C ILE A 41 3.89 -7.52 -4.84
N VAL A 42 3.14 -7.81 -3.78
CA VAL A 42 1.71 -8.14 -3.89
C VAL A 42 0.86 -6.93 -3.53
N GLU A 43 1.23 -6.25 -2.44
CA GLU A 43 0.38 -5.19 -1.94
C GLU A 43 1.23 -4.14 -1.23
N ILE A 44 0.81 -2.89 -1.32
CA ILE A 44 1.43 -1.78 -0.61
C ILE A 44 0.33 -1.08 0.18
N VAL A 45 0.57 -0.86 1.47
CA VAL A 45 -0.38 -0.16 2.34
C VAL A 45 0.31 1.09 2.86
N LEU A 46 -0.32 2.23 2.63
CA LEU A 46 0.20 3.52 3.07
C LEU A 46 -0.74 4.12 4.12
N LEU A 47 -0.21 4.34 5.31
CA LEU A 47 -0.97 4.94 6.41
C LEU A 47 -0.80 6.45 6.35
N ASP A 48 -1.85 7.18 6.74
CA ASP A 48 -1.87 8.64 6.68
C ASP A 48 -1.49 9.12 5.29
N ALA A 49 -2.01 8.47 4.27
CA ALA A 49 -1.59 8.68 2.90
C ALA A 49 -1.77 10.12 2.43
N LYS A 50 -2.93 10.69 2.69
CA LYS A 50 -3.20 12.05 2.28
C LYS A 50 -2.46 13.06 3.15
N LYS A 51 -2.44 12.80 4.45
CA LYS A 51 -1.81 13.68 5.41
C LYS A 51 -0.31 13.82 5.15
N GLU A 52 0.32 12.72 4.78
CA GLU A 52 1.76 12.70 4.54
C GLU A 52 2.13 12.97 3.09
N GLY A 53 1.14 13.28 2.26
CA GLY A 53 1.41 13.57 0.86
C GLY A 53 1.82 12.36 0.04
N LEU A 54 1.37 11.18 0.45
CA LEU A 54 1.75 9.94 -0.22
C LEU A 54 0.77 9.50 -1.28
N MET A 55 -0.31 10.23 -1.46
CA MET A 55 -1.29 9.89 -2.49
C MET A 55 -0.68 10.12 -3.85
N PRO A 56 -0.57 9.09 -4.67
CA PRO A 56 0.06 9.24 -5.99
C PRO A 56 -0.75 10.06 -6.96
N MET A 57 -2.03 10.20 -6.70
CA MET A 57 -2.91 10.97 -7.56
C MET A 57 -3.46 12.13 -6.76
N GLU A 58 -2.89 13.27 -7.01
CA GLU A 58 -3.32 14.46 -6.35
C GLU A 58 -4.01 15.33 -7.37
N PHE A 59 -5.28 15.56 -7.17
CA PHE A 59 -6.04 16.39 -8.10
C PHE A 59 -6.22 17.76 -7.51
N LYS A 60 -5.91 18.72 -8.30
CA LYS A 60 -6.08 20.12 -7.90
C LYS A 60 -7.43 20.61 -8.31
#